data_f4ab439b10b9bb00b6cfaac3b67721e4
#
_entry.id   f4ab439b10b9bb00b6cfaac3b67721e4
#
_cell.length_a   1.000
_cell.length_b   1.000
_cell.length_c   1.000
_cell.angle_alpha   90.00
_cell.angle_beta   90.00
_cell.angle_gamma   90.00
#
_symmetry.space_group_name_H-M   'P 1'
#
loop_
_entity.id
_entity.type
_entity.pdbx_description
1 polymer ?
#
loop_
_entity_poly.entity_id
_entity_poly.type
_entity_poly.pdbx_seq_one_letter_code
_entity_poly.pdbx_strand_id
1 'polypeptide(L)'
;MQKAWKKKSAVYVPFVVLFLVELWIHKGIVPDFGDDLWFKEVACSEGFSFLAWLHQRYMEWSSRTAIELLLMITVRAPLYFWRIMDSALITCVAIFLSKMAIQKTEDSIYINTITSMLVVTITYTILNSAGWIATTVNYMWPLSFGIMGLYPLRKLLDHEKMNGFEMIFYSACLLIGANAEQMSVVILTAYVVFDLYCWFSTKKICKYAVVQTGLSVLSLLYIMLSPGNAIRKEKEIEAWFPVFADMSLFNKCLLSKLKTLDFTDFCPIFWYNDCKDFDKNKSFFLEFSYRF
;
A
#
# COMPACT_ATOMS: atom_id res chain seq x y z
N MET A 1 -3.77 11.30 40.32
CA MET A 1 -3.21 11.71 39.01
C MET A 1 -2.25 10.68 38.40
N GLN A 2 -1.25 10.17 39.09
CA GLN A 2 -0.30 9.18 38.56
C GLN A 2 -0.92 7.85 38.07
N LYS A 3 -1.92 7.29 38.74
CA LYS A 3 -2.62 6.06 38.33
C LYS A 3 -3.41 6.22 37.02
N ALA A 4 -4.03 7.38 36.83
CA ALA A 4 -4.78 7.68 35.60
C ALA A 4 -3.85 7.91 34.40
N TRP A 5 -2.67 8.50 34.64
CA TRP A 5 -1.65 8.70 33.61
C TRP A 5 -1.03 7.38 33.14
N LYS A 6 -0.72 6.47 34.09
CA LYS A 6 -0.21 5.11 33.78
C LYS A 6 -1.23 4.27 33.00
N LYS A 7 -2.53 4.42 33.26
CA LYS A 7 -3.58 3.70 32.53
C LYS A 7 -3.75 4.24 31.11
N LYS A 8 -3.57 5.55 30.89
CA LYS A 8 -3.65 6.18 29.56
C LYS A 8 -2.45 5.82 28.66
N SER A 9 -1.24 5.73 29.21
CA SER A 9 -0.04 5.38 28.43
C SER A 9 0.04 3.89 28.09
N ALA A 10 -0.49 3.00 28.94
CA ALA A 10 -0.52 1.56 28.68
C ALA A 10 -1.28 1.18 27.39
N VAL A 11 -2.26 1.99 27.00
CA VAL A 11 -3.07 1.76 25.78
C VAL A 11 -2.21 1.78 24.49
N TYR A 12 -1.10 2.53 24.48
CA TYR A 12 -0.22 2.64 23.30
C TYR A 12 0.91 1.61 23.28
N VAL A 13 1.10 0.84 24.37
CA VAL A 13 2.17 -0.18 24.46
C VAL A 13 2.16 -1.17 23.30
N PRO A 14 1.00 -1.71 22.83
CA PRO A 14 0.99 -2.63 21.70
C PRO A 14 1.62 -2.05 20.43
N PHE A 15 1.43 -0.77 20.17
CA PHE A 15 2.01 -0.11 18.99
C PHE A 15 3.51 0.11 19.12
N VAL A 16 3.99 0.43 20.33
CA VAL A 16 5.45 0.53 20.58
C VAL A 16 6.09 -0.84 20.42
N VAL A 17 5.47 -1.89 20.95
CA VAL A 17 5.95 -3.27 20.79
C VAL A 17 5.96 -3.65 19.30
N LEU A 18 4.88 -3.38 18.56
CA LEU A 18 4.81 -3.63 17.12
C LEU A 18 5.96 -2.93 16.38
N PHE A 19 6.16 -1.64 16.62
CA PHE A 19 7.24 -0.88 15.99
C PHE A 19 8.64 -1.49 16.25
N LEU A 20 8.90 -1.90 17.50
CA LEU A 20 10.16 -2.53 17.88
C LEU A 20 10.33 -3.92 17.24
N VAL A 21 9.26 -4.69 17.14
CA VAL A 21 9.25 -6.00 16.46
C VAL A 21 9.52 -5.81 14.98
N GLU A 22 8.86 -4.87 14.31
CA GLU A 22 9.09 -4.56 12.90
C GLU A 22 10.54 -4.11 12.66
N LEU A 23 11.08 -3.22 13.49
CA LEU A 23 12.49 -2.82 13.40
C LEU A 23 13.45 -4.02 13.57
N TRP A 24 13.12 -4.93 14.47
CA TRP A 24 13.92 -6.13 14.70
C TRP A 24 13.88 -7.07 13.49
N ILE A 25 12.70 -7.28 12.90
CA ILE A 25 12.54 -8.07 11.67
C ILE A 25 13.34 -7.43 10.53
N HIS A 26 13.18 -6.13 10.31
CA HIS A 26 13.87 -5.39 9.24
C HIS A 26 15.39 -5.36 9.40
N LYS A 27 15.91 -5.50 10.64
CA LYS A 27 17.36 -5.56 10.87
C LYS A 27 18.01 -6.75 10.18
N GLY A 28 17.33 -7.90 10.10
CA GLY A 28 17.79 -9.11 9.44
C GLY A 28 17.68 -9.10 7.92
N ILE A 29 16.96 -8.10 7.35
CA ILE A 29 16.71 -8.05 5.92
C ILE A 29 17.82 -7.27 5.21
N VAL A 30 18.38 -7.89 4.17
CA VAL A 30 19.36 -7.26 3.26
C VAL A 30 18.72 -7.16 1.89
N PRO A 31 18.29 -5.96 1.44
CA PRO A 31 17.67 -5.76 0.14
C PRO A 31 18.76 -5.67 -0.94
N ASP A 32 19.27 -6.80 -1.37
CA ASP A 32 20.39 -6.87 -2.33
C ASP A 32 20.08 -7.87 -3.45
N PHE A 33 18.82 -7.87 -3.92
CA PHE A 33 18.37 -8.73 -5.00
C PHE A 33 17.16 -8.14 -5.75
N GLY A 34 16.90 -8.66 -6.94
CA GLY A 34 15.73 -8.34 -7.76
C GLY A 34 15.59 -6.84 -8.04
N ASP A 35 14.39 -6.33 -7.91
CA ASP A 35 14.06 -4.94 -8.22
C ASP A 35 14.81 -3.94 -7.32
N ASP A 36 15.14 -4.30 -6.07
CA ASP A 36 15.85 -3.40 -5.16
C ASP A 36 17.22 -3.02 -5.70
N LEU A 37 17.95 -4.00 -6.22
CA LEU A 37 19.28 -3.78 -6.81
C LEU A 37 19.16 -2.94 -8.08
N TRP A 38 18.23 -3.29 -8.97
CA TRP A 38 18.00 -2.56 -10.20
C TRP A 38 17.61 -1.09 -9.98
N PHE A 39 16.65 -0.82 -9.08
CA PHE A 39 16.25 0.54 -8.75
C PHE A 39 17.41 1.35 -8.14
N LYS A 40 18.23 0.70 -7.31
CA LYS A 40 19.40 1.35 -6.70
C LYS A 40 20.45 1.71 -7.76
N GLU A 41 20.76 0.81 -8.69
CA GLU A 41 21.68 1.06 -9.78
C GLU A 41 21.20 2.23 -10.65
N VAL A 42 19.92 2.23 -11.04
CA VAL A 42 19.32 3.33 -11.81
C VAL A 42 19.36 4.63 -11.03
N ALA A 43 18.93 4.63 -9.77
CA ALA A 43 18.86 5.84 -8.95
C ALA A 43 20.24 6.45 -8.66
N CYS A 44 21.31 5.64 -8.64
CA CYS A 44 22.68 6.07 -8.38
C CYS A 44 23.50 6.30 -9.67
N SER A 45 22.91 6.11 -10.86
CA SER A 45 23.60 6.34 -12.14
C SER A 45 23.97 7.81 -12.35
N GLU A 46 25.04 8.06 -13.10
CA GLU A 46 25.43 9.41 -13.50
C GLU A 46 24.32 10.09 -14.32
N GLY A 47 24.04 11.35 -14.02
CA GLY A 47 23.00 12.12 -14.72
C GLY A 47 21.55 11.76 -14.34
N PHE A 48 21.32 10.91 -13.34
CA PHE A 48 19.96 10.59 -12.90
C PHE A 48 19.15 11.85 -12.53
N SER A 49 17.95 11.96 -13.11
CA SER A 49 17.00 13.03 -12.83
C SER A 49 15.66 12.44 -12.38
N PHE A 50 15.19 12.84 -11.20
CA PHE A 50 13.88 12.42 -10.71
C PHE A 50 12.74 12.78 -11.66
N LEU A 51 12.73 14.00 -12.22
CA LEU A 51 11.68 14.42 -13.14
C LEU A 51 11.69 13.62 -14.44
N ALA A 52 12.87 13.38 -15.02
CA ALA A 52 12.98 12.55 -16.22
C ALA A 52 12.51 11.11 -15.95
N TRP A 53 12.93 10.54 -14.82
CA TRP A 53 12.48 9.22 -14.38
C TRP A 53 10.97 9.14 -14.24
N LEU A 54 10.35 10.05 -13.49
CA LEU A 54 8.90 10.05 -13.27
C LEU A 54 8.12 10.22 -14.58
N HIS A 55 8.60 11.10 -15.48
CA HIS A 55 8.00 11.27 -16.78
C HIS A 55 8.09 9.97 -17.61
N GLN A 56 9.27 9.37 -17.69
CA GLN A 56 9.48 8.11 -18.39
C GLN A 56 8.59 7.01 -17.84
N ARG A 57 8.56 6.83 -16.51
CA ARG A 57 7.70 5.82 -15.87
C ARG A 57 6.23 6.02 -16.19
N TYR A 58 5.74 7.26 -16.15
CA TYR A 58 4.35 7.59 -16.48
C TYR A 58 4.00 7.27 -17.92
N MET A 59 4.92 7.56 -18.85
CA MET A 59 4.72 7.35 -20.29
C MET A 59 4.90 5.89 -20.73
N GLU A 60 5.77 5.11 -20.07
CA GLU A 60 6.20 3.81 -20.57
C GLU A 60 5.82 2.62 -19.69
N TRP A 61 5.49 2.85 -18.39
CA TRP A 61 5.33 1.74 -17.47
C TRP A 61 4.19 1.85 -16.46
N SER A 62 4.07 2.95 -15.70
CA SER A 62 3.18 3.02 -14.55
C SER A 62 2.77 4.44 -14.18
N SER A 63 1.50 4.61 -13.80
CA SER A 63 0.96 5.88 -13.28
C SER A 63 1.41 6.23 -11.85
N ARG A 64 2.13 5.34 -11.16
CA ARG A 64 2.47 5.44 -9.73
C ARG A 64 3.57 6.47 -9.44
N THR A 65 3.46 7.67 -9.99
CA THR A 65 4.53 8.68 -9.94
C THR A 65 4.94 9.11 -8.53
N ALA A 66 3.99 9.28 -7.60
CA ALA A 66 4.33 9.61 -6.22
C ALA A 66 5.03 8.44 -5.50
N ILE A 67 4.59 7.22 -5.77
CA ILE A 67 5.19 5.99 -5.23
C ILE A 67 6.59 5.78 -5.82
N GLU A 68 6.75 5.94 -7.14
CA GLU A 68 8.04 5.87 -7.83
C GLU A 68 9.04 6.91 -7.27
N LEU A 69 8.56 8.14 -6.98
CA LEU A 69 9.41 9.15 -6.33
C LEU A 69 9.88 8.68 -4.96
N LEU A 70 8.96 8.18 -4.13
CA LEU A 70 9.30 7.65 -2.80
C LEU A 70 10.26 6.48 -2.90
N LEU A 71 10.08 5.58 -3.86
CA LEU A 71 10.96 4.45 -4.10
C LEU A 71 12.38 4.90 -4.46
N MET A 72 12.53 5.80 -5.43
CA MET A 72 13.84 6.30 -5.84
C MET A 72 14.56 7.07 -4.74
N ILE A 73 13.84 7.81 -3.89
CA ILE A 73 14.40 8.45 -2.68
C ILE A 73 14.86 7.37 -1.70
N THR A 74 14.06 6.34 -1.49
CA THR A 74 14.32 5.31 -0.47
C THR A 74 15.51 4.43 -0.85
N VAL A 75 15.65 4.01 -2.11
CA VAL A 75 16.80 3.19 -2.54
C VAL A 75 18.13 3.97 -2.56
N ARG A 76 18.07 5.31 -2.69
CA ARG A 76 19.25 6.19 -2.55
C ARG A 76 19.63 6.49 -1.11
N ALA A 77 18.66 6.41 -0.21
CA ALA A 77 18.89 6.69 1.20
C ALA A 77 19.67 5.54 1.88
N PRO A 78 20.32 5.80 3.01
CA PRO A 78 20.90 4.72 3.80
C PRO A 78 19.83 3.70 4.23
N LEU A 79 20.19 2.41 4.28
CA LEU A 79 19.26 1.31 4.53
C LEU A 79 18.45 1.46 5.83
N TYR A 80 19.02 2.08 6.86
CA TYR A 80 18.31 2.35 8.10
C TYR A 80 17.11 3.31 7.92
N PHE A 81 17.14 4.18 6.89
CA PHE A 81 16.02 5.05 6.57
C PHE A 81 14.78 4.23 6.18
N TRP A 82 14.94 3.28 5.23
CA TRP A 82 13.86 2.38 4.86
C TRP A 82 13.36 1.56 6.06
N ARG A 83 14.27 0.97 6.84
CA ARG A 83 13.90 0.15 8.00
C ARG A 83 13.04 0.91 9.01
N ILE A 84 13.38 2.16 9.31
CA ILE A 84 12.63 2.99 10.25
C ILE A 84 11.29 3.43 9.63
N MET A 85 11.31 3.92 8.39
CA MET A 85 10.11 4.44 7.73
C MET A 85 9.08 3.34 7.48
N ASP A 86 9.53 2.19 7.01
CA ASP A 86 8.65 1.04 6.76
C ASP A 86 8.02 0.54 8.05
N SER A 87 8.83 0.30 9.09
CA SER A 87 8.34 -0.10 10.41
C SER A 87 7.35 0.93 11.01
N ALA A 88 7.60 2.22 10.79
CA ALA A 88 6.70 3.29 11.24
C ALA A 88 5.37 3.27 10.47
N LEU A 89 5.41 3.11 9.13
CA LEU A 89 4.20 3.07 8.30
C LEU A 89 3.37 1.81 8.57
N ILE A 90 4.01 0.65 8.76
CA ILE A 90 3.33 -0.58 9.19
C ILE A 90 2.64 -0.35 10.55
N THR A 91 3.34 0.28 11.49
CA THR A 91 2.74 0.64 12.80
C THR A 91 1.58 1.61 12.66
N CYS A 92 1.67 2.59 11.74
CA CYS A 92 0.57 3.51 11.44
C CYS A 92 -0.67 2.76 10.93
N VAL A 93 -0.54 1.70 10.14
CA VAL A 93 -1.69 0.86 9.74
C VAL A 93 -2.43 0.36 10.98
N ALA A 94 -1.72 -0.26 11.94
CA ALA A 94 -2.34 -0.76 13.16
C ALA A 94 -2.99 0.37 13.98
N ILE A 95 -2.32 1.51 14.12
CA ILE A 95 -2.85 2.67 14.86
C ILE A 95 -4.15 3.18 14.23
N PHE A 96 -4.17 3.39 12.93
CA PHE A 96 -5.34 3.99 12.27
C PHE A 96 -6.48 3.00 12.12
N LEU A 97 -6.22 1.71 11.85
CA LEU A 97 -7.24 0.66 11.89
C LEU A 97 -7.87 0.56 13.30
N SER A 98 -7.04 0.56 14.33
CA SER A 98 -7.53 0.56 15.72
C SER A 98 -8.40 1.77 16.00
N LYS A 99 -7.96 2.98 15.63
CA LYS A 99 -8.75 4.21 15.84
C LYS A 99 -10.08 4.21 15.08
N MET A 100 -10.12 3.56 13.90
CA MET A 100 -11.37 3.40 13.16
C MET A 100 -12.32 2.40 13.82
N ALA A 101 -11.79 1.34 14.45
CA ALA A 101 -12.57 0.28 15.08
C ALA A 101 -13.05 0.63 16.50
N ILE A 102 -12.30 1.45 17.27
CA ILE A 102 -12.62 1.78 18.65
C ILE A 102 -13.88 2.66 18.72
N GLN A 103 -14.90 2.16 19.41
CA GLN A 103 -16.10 2.92 19.73
C GLN A 103 -16.10 3.39 21.19
N LYS A 104 -15.45 2.64 22.10
CA LYS A 104 -15.36 2.93 23.53
C LYS A 104 -13.93 2.85 24.03
N THR A 105 -13.55 3.76 24.91
CA THR A 105 -12.18 3.84 25.45
C THR A 105 -11.78 2.65 26.31
N GLU A 106 -12.75 1.90 26.85
CA GLU A 106 -12.50 0.73 27.70
C GLU A 106 -11.90 -0.45 26.95
N ASP A 107 -12.26 -0.59 25.67
CA ASP A 107 -11.80 -1.69 24.81
C ASP A 107 -10.48 -1.37 24.07
N SER A 108 -9.92 -0.18 24.28
CA SER A 108 -8.80 0.33 23.48
C SER A 108 -7.57 -0.57 23.51
N ILE A 109 -7.20 -1.15 24.65
CA ILE A 109 -6.00 -1.98 24.74
C ILE A 109 -6.16 -3.31 24.00
N TYR A 110 -7.35 -3.92 24.04
CA TYR A 110 -7.64 -5.17 23.33
C TYR A 110 -7.60 -4.95 21.81
N ILE A 111 -8.28 -3.92 21.34
CA ILE A 111 -8.32 -3.58 19.91
C ILE A 111 -6.93 -3.23 19.41
N ASN A 112 -6.16 -2.43 20.14
CA ASN A 112 -4.77 -2.09 19.80
C ASN A 112 -3.89 -3.34 19.73
N THR A 113 -4.07 -4.29 20.66
CA THR A 113 -3.30 -5.54 20.66
C THR A 113 -3.69 -6.42 19.47
N ILE A 114 -4.99 -6.59 19.23
CA ILE A 114 -5.48 -7.40 18.09
C ILE A 114 -5.04 -6.82 16.78
N THR A 115 -5.17 -5.51 16.54
CA THR A 115 -4.74 -4.87 15.30
C THR A 115 -3.24 -4.97 15.12
N SER A 116 -2.44 -4.82 16.20
CA SER A 116 -0.98 -4.99 16.13
C SER A 116 -0.60 -6.42 15.77
N MET A 117 -1.24 -7.42 16.35
CA MET A 117 -1.01 -8.83 16.04
C MET A 117 -1.41 -9.18 14.60
N LEU A 118 -2.54 -8.69 14.12
CA LEU A 118 -2.99 -8.91 12.75
C LEU A 118 -2.01 -8.28 11.75
N VAL A 119 -1.57 -7.06 12.01
CA VAL A 119 -0.67 -6.35 11.09
C VAL A 119 0.69 -7.03 11.00
N VAL A 120 1.30 -7.43 12.13
CA VAL A 120 2.60 -8.14 12.10
C VAL A 120 2.52 -9.49 11.38
N THR A 121 1.38 -10.16 11.45
CA THR A 121 1.19 -11.47 10.78
C THR A 121 1.10 -11.32 9.27
N ILE A 122 0.42 -10.27 8.80
CA ILE A 122 0.23 -10.03 7.36
C ILE A 122 1.54 -9.59 6.70
N THR A 123 2.28 -8.69 7.32
CA THR A 123 3.45 -8.06 6.71
C THR A 123 4.58 -9.03 6.43
N TYR A 124 4.85 -9.98 7.33
CA TYR A 124 5.97 -10.90 7.16
C TYR A 124 5.87 -11.79 5.92
N THR A 125 4.67 -12.22 5.54
CA THR A 125 4.46 -13.11 4.38
C THR A 125 4.49 -12.37 3.03
N ILE A 126 4.25 -11.06 3.02
CA ILE A 126 4.07 -10.27 1.79
C ILE A 126 5.35 -9.53 1.38
N LEU A 127 6.27 -9.28 2.32
CA LEU A 127 7.43 -8.40 2.13
C LEU A 127 8.48 -8.88 1.12
N ASN A 128 8.38 -10.10 0.60
CA ASN A 128 9.42 -10.72 -0.23
C ASN A 128 8.89 -11.21 -1.59
N SER A 129 8.43 -10.30 -2.47
CA SER A 129 8.01 -10.74 -3.81
C SER A 129 8.97 -10.34 -4.94
N ALA A 130 9.28 -9.07 -5.10
CA ALA A 130 10.15 -8.57 -6.17
C ALA A 130 11.42 -7.86 -5.65
N GLY A 131 11.60 -7.85 -4.36
CA GLY A 131 12.57 -7.12 -3.57
C GLY A 131 11.87 -6.58 -2.33
N TRP A 132 12.63 -6.25 -1.31
CA TRP A 132 12.05 -5.80 -0.05
C TRP A 132 11.60 -4.34 -0.10
N ILE A 133 12.47 -3.43 -0.53
CA ILE A 133 12.16 -2.00 -0.65
C ILE A 133 11.14 -1.79 -1.75
N ALA A 134 11.34 -2.39 -2.92
CA ALA A 134 10.43 -2.27 -4.04
C ALA A 134 9.02 -2.74 -3.68
N THR A 135 8.88 -3.88 -2.99
CA THR A 135 7.57 -4.41 -2.59
C THR A 135 6.90 -3.52 -1.54
N THR A 136 7.61 -3.13 -0.48
CA THR A 136 6.98 -2.36 0.60
C THR A 136 6.58 -0.97 0.14
N VAL A 137 7.44 -0.28 -0.61
CA VAL A 137 7.14 1.06 -1.12
C VAL A 137 6.02 1.04 -2.16
N ASN A 138 5.94 0.00 -3.00
CA ASN A 138 4.88 -0.10 -4.01
C ASN A 138 3.51 -0.52 -3.47
N TYR A 139 3.46 -1.27 -2.37
CA TYR A 139 2.20 -1.86 -1.88
C TYR A 139 1.87 -1.46 -0.45
N MET A 140 2.83 -1.58 0.49
CA MET A 140 2.57 -1.32 1.90
C MET A 140 2.46 0.18 2.21
N TRP A 141 3.32 1.01 1.60
CA TRP A 141 3.26 2.45 1.81
C TRP A 141 1.97 3.09 1.29
N PRO A 142 1.51 2.81 0.05
CA PRO A 142 0.21 3.29 -0.39
C PRO A 142 -0.97 2.82 0.47
N LEU A 143 -0.93 1.57 0.94
CA LEU A 143 -1.92 1.05 1.88
C LEU A 143 -1.92 1.87 3.17
N SER A 144 -0.73 2.11 3.76
CA SER A 144 -0.59 2.88 4.99
C SER A 144 -1.09 4.31 4.84
N PHE A 145 -0.66 5.00 3.79
CA PHE A 145 -1.11 6.35 3.48
C PHE A 145 -2.62 6.40 3.15
N GLY A 146 -3.13 5.41 2.42
CA GLY A 146 -4.54 5.32 2.10
C GLY A 146 -5.41 5.14 3.34
N ILE A 147 -5.02 4.26 4.27
CA ILE A 147 -5.73 4.09 5.56
C ILE A 147 -5.69 5.38 6.37
N MET A 148 -4.56 6.09 6.43
CA MET A 148 -4.48 7.41 7.06
C MET A 148 -5.41 8.41 6.36
N GLY A 149 -5.46 8.41 5.03
CA GLY A 149 -6.34 9.26 4.23
C GLY A 149 -7.83 8.97 4.40
N LEU A 150 -8.21 7.75 4.82
CA LEU A 150 -9.57 7.37 5.15
C LEU A 150 -10.01 7.73 6.58
N TYR A 151 -9.07 7.95 7.50
CA TYR A 151 -9.38 8.23 8.90
C TYR A 151 -10.27 9.47 9.12
N PRO A 152 -10.21 10.55 8.32
CA PRO A 152 -11.15 11.66 8.42
C PRO A 152 -12.62 11.26 8.35
N LEU A 153 -12.97 10.19 7.61
CA LEU A 153 -14.35 9.69 7.55
C LEU A 153 -14.84 9.29 8.94
N ARG A 154 -13.98 8.63 9.72
CA ARG A 154 -14.30 8.29 11.13
C ARG A 154 -14.48 9.54 11.98
N LYS A 155 -13.58 10.52 11.91
CA LYS A 155 -13.71 11.78 12.65
C LYS A 155 -15.00 12.53 12.29
N LEU A 156 -15.37 12.54 11.01
CA LEU A 156 -16.60 13.19 10.54
C LEU A 156 -17.87 12.45 11.04
N LEU A 157 -17.85 11.12 11.10
CA LEU A 157 -18.95 10.32 11.68
C LEU A 157 -19.12 10.58 13.17
N ASP A 158 -18.02 10.75 13.88
CA ASP A 158 -18.02 11.05 15.31
C ASP A 158 -18.23 12.55 15.62
N HIS A 159 -18.47 13.38 14.59
CA HIS A 159 -18.62 14.83 14.68
C HIS A 159 -17.40 15.56 15.28
N GLU A 160 -16.22 14.97 15.17
CA GLU A 160 -14.98 15.58 15.62
C GLU A 160 -14.52 16.70 14.67
N LYS A 161 -14.05 17.81 15.26
CA LYS A 161 -13.47 18.90 14.47
C LYS A 161 -12.05 18.58 14.06
N MET A 162 -11.72 18.85 12.80
CA MET A 162 -10.36 18.80 12.28
C MET A 162 -9.80 20.21 12.13
N ASN A 163 -8.55 20.41 12.52
CA ASN A 163 -7.85 21.66 12.26
C ASN A 163 -7.28 21.66 10.82
N GLY A 164 -6.83 22.82 10.34
CA GLY A 164 -6.35 22.99 8.97
C GLY A 164 -5.12 22.11 8.66
N PHE A 165 -4.21 21.91 9.62
CA PHE A 165 -3.06 21.04 9.46
C PHE A 165 -3.47 19.57 9.29
N GLU A 166 -4.39 19.09 10.13
CA GLU A 166 -4.94 17.71 10.00
C GLU A 166 -5.60 17.52 8.63
N MET A 167 -6.38 18.50 8.17
CA MET A 167 -7.05 18.43 6.85
C MET A 167 -6.02 18.29 5.73
N ILE A 168 -4.96 19.09 5.72
CA ILE A 168 -3.88 19.06 4.73
C ILE A 168 -3.12 17.73 4.82
N PHE A 169 -2.76 17.29 6.03
CA PHE A 169 -2.04 16.05 6.26
C PHE A 169 -2.79 14.84 5.71
N TYR A 170 -4.07 14.69 6.06
CA TYR A 170 -4.86 13.56 5.57
C TYR A 170 -5.16 13.63 4.06
N SER A 171 -5.27 14.85 3.50
CA SER A 171 -5.38 15.00 2.04
C SER A 171 -4.10 14.57 1.32
N ALA A 172 -2.93 14.92 1.87
CA ALA A 172 -1.65 14.45 1.34
C ALA A 172 -1.52 12.92 1.43
N CYS A 173 -1.91 12.32 2.56
CA CYS A 173 -1.96 10.89 2.72
C CYS A 173 -2.90 10.24 1.70
N LEU A 174 -4.09 10.80 1.50
CA LEU A 174 -5.04 10.33 0.49
C LEU A 174 -4.41 10.34 -0.91
N LEU A 175 -3.76 11.42 -1.33
CA LEU A 175 -3.15 11.54 -2.66
C LEU A 175 -2.03 10.52 -2.88
N ILE A 176 -1.18 10.29 -1.86
CA ILE A 176 -0.13 9.25 -1.94
C ILE A 176 -0.76 7.86 -2.01
N GLY A 177 -1.73 7.56 -1.15
CA GLY A 177 -2.43 6.27 -1.18
C GLY A 177 -3.20 6.03 -2.48
N ALA A 178 -3.91 7.06 -2.97
CA ALA A 178 -4.67 7.01 -4.22
C ALA A 178 -3.79 6.98 -5.49
N ASN A 179 -2.46 7.06 -5.36
CA ASN A 179 -1.56 6.86 -6.48
C ASN A 179 -1.39 5.38 -6.85
N ALA A 180 -1.79 4.43 -5.98
CA ALA A 180 -1.91 3.02 -6.30
C ALA A 180 -3.33 2.71 -6.81
N GLU A 181 -3.44 1.95 -7.90
CA GLU A 181 -4.69 1.69 -8.63
C GLU A 181 -5.79 1.11 -7.71
N GLN A 182 -5.45 0.07 -6.96
CA GLN A 182 -6.39 -0.60 -6.05
C GLN A 182 -6.84 0.31 -4.91
N MET A 183 -5.90 1.03 -4.30
CA MET A 183 -6.18 1.93 -3.19
C MET A 183 -6.98 3.15 -3.63
N SER A 184 -6.75 3.65 -4.85
CA SER A 184 -7.54 4.74 -5.46
C SER A 184 -9.03 4.39 -5.51
N VAL A 185 -9.36 3.17 -5.97
CA VAL A 185 -10.75 2.70 -6.04
C VAL A 185 -11.36 2.57 -4.65
N VAL A 186 -10.62 2.01 -3.68
CA VAL A 186 -11.09 1.87 -2.29
C VAL A 186 -11.39 3.23 -1.66
N ILE A 187 -10.46 4.18 -1.80
CA ILE A 187 -10.61 5.54 -1.25
C ILE A 187 -11.82 6.24 -1.90
N LEU A 188 -11.90 6.23 -3.23
CA LEU A 188 -13.01 6.85 -3.95
C LEU A 188 -14.35 6.26 -3.50
N THR A 189 -14.46 4.92 -3.46
CA THR A 189 -15.68 4.25 -3.05
C THR A 189 -16.07 4.64 -1.62
N ALA A 190 -15.13 4.68 -0.68
CA ALA A 190 -15.41 5.03 0.70
C ALA A 190 -15.92 6.48 0.84
N TYR A 191 -15.31 7.43 0.15
CA TYR A 191 -15.75 8.83 0.19
C TYR A 191 -17.09 9.05 -0.53
N VAL A 192 -17.33 8.41 -1.67
CA VAL A 192 -18.62 8.46 -2.36
C VAL A 192 -19.74 7.89 -1.50
N VAL A 193 -19.51 6.73 -0.87
CA VAL A 193 -20.50 6.12 0.05
C VAL A 193 -20.76 7.05 1.24
N PHE A 194 -19.74 7.69 1.79
CA PHE A 194 -19.91 8.66 2.87
C PHE A 194 -20.70 9.89 2.42
N ASP A 195 -20.40 10.46 1.26
CA ASP A 195 -21.13 11.63 0.73
C ASP A 195 -22.61 11.29 0.48
N LEU A 196 -22.89 10.10 -0.08
CA LEU A 196 -24.27 9.60 -0.23
C LEU A 196 -24.96 9.41 1.12
N TYR A 197 -24.27 8.82 2.10
CA TYR A 197 -24.80 8.70 3.46
C TYR A 197 -25.16 10.06 4.05
N CYS A 198 -24.29 11.04 3.96
CA CYS A 198 -24.57 12.41 4.41
C CYS A 198 -25.78 13.02 3.69
N TRP A 199 -25.86 12.86 2.38
CA TRP A 199 -26.97 13.37 1.57
C TRP A 199 -28.31 12.76 1.98
N PHE A 200 -28.39 11.43 2.11
CA PHE A 200 -29.65 10.76 2.43
C PHE A 200 -30.04 10.90 3.89
N SER A 201 -29.09 10.79 4.84
CA SER A 201 -29.39 10.77 6.29
C SER A 201 -29.51 12.16 6.89
N THR A 202 -28.58 13.08 6.59
CA THR A 202 -28.51 14.39 7.25
C THR A 202 -29.00 15.54 6.38
N LYS A 203 -29.19 15.30 5.07
CA LYS A 203 -29.47 16.33 4.05
C LYS A 203 -28.43 17.48 4.03
N LYS A 204 -27.25 17.23 4.58
CA LYS A 204 -26.15 18.21 4.63
C LYS A 204 -24.95 17.66 3.88
N ILE A 205 -24.27 18.53 3.15
CA ILE A 205 -23.07 18.18 2.41
C ILE A 205 -21.86 18.52 3.26
N CYS A 206 -20.97 17.54 3.46
CA CYS A 206 -19.70 17.77 4.11
C CYS A 206 -18.66 18.27 3.10
N LYS A 207 -18.35 19.58 3.12
CA LYS A 207 -17.43 20.20 2.14
C LYS A 207 -16.08 19.48 2.05
N TYR A 208 -15.51 19.08 3.19
CA TYR A 208 -14.23 18.37 3.20
C TYR A 208 -14.33 17.02 2.49
N ALA A 209 -15.36 16.22 2.76
CA ALA A 209 -15.53 14.91 2.13
C ALA A 209 -15.70 15.06 0.60
N VAL A 210 -16.51 16.01 0.14
CA VAL A 210 -16.67 16.30 -1.30
C VAL A 210 -15.35 16.69 -1.97
N VAL A 211 -14.51 17.49 -1.29
CA VAL A 211 -13.17 17.81 -1.82
C VAL A 211 -12.32 16.55 -1.93
N GLN A 212 -12.34 15.66 -0.92
CA GLN A 212 -11.59 14.39 -0.97
C GLN A 212 -12.12 13.46 -2.08
N THR A 213 -13.44 13.41 -2.28
CA THR A 213 -14.05 12.70 -3.42
C THR A 213 -13.53 13.26 -4.75
N GLY A 214 -13.49 14.58 -4.90
CA GLY A 214 -12.93 15.23 -6.09
C GLY A 214 -11.46 14.88 -6.33
N LEU A 215 -10.62 14.95 -5.29
CA LEU A 215 -9.21 14.54 -5.36
C LEU A 215 -9.06 13.06 -5.74
N SER A 216 -9.91 12.18 -5.21
CA SER A 216 -9.87 10.75 -5.53
C SER A 216 -10.28 10.47 -6.97
N VAL A 217 -11.28 11.21 -7.50
CA VAL A 217 -11.66 11.14 -8.93
C VAL A 217 -10.50 11.59 -9.81
N LEU A 218 -9.84 12.71 -9.48
CA LEU A 218 -8.68 13.20 -10.24
C LEU A 218 -7.52 12.20 -10.21
N SER A 219 -7.26 11.56 -9.06
CA SER A 219 -6.23 10.51 -8.95
C SER A 219 -6.58 9.30 -9.83
N LEU A 220 -7.84 8.85 -9.84
CA LEU A 220 -8.26 7.75 -10.68
C LEU A 220 -8.18 8.10 -12.17
N LEU A 221 -8.59 9.31 -12.56
CA LEU A 221 -8.43 9.78 -13.95
C LEU A 221 -6.96 9.85 -14.36
N TYR A 222 -6.08 10.33 -13.48
CA TYR A 222 -4.63 10.34 -13.73
C TYR A 222 -4.09 8.93 -14.00
N ILE A 223 -4.55 7.93 -13.23
CA ILE A 223 -4.17 6.53 -13.42
C ILE A 223 -4.70 6.00 -14.76
N MET A 224 -5.97 6.26 -15.08
CA MET A 224 -6.60 5.75 -16.31
C MET A 224 -6.02 6.37 -17.58
N LEU A 225 -5.56 7.61 -17.51
CA LEU A 225 -4.98 8.34 -18.66
C LEU A 225 -3.48 8.04 -18.86
N SER A 226 -2.84 7.27 -17.98
CA SER A 226 -1.41 6.94 -18.12
C SER A 226 -1.16 6.04 -19.32
N PRO A 227 -0.36 6.47 -20.30
CA PRO A 227 0.06 5.62 -21.42
C PRO A 227 0.85 4.40 -20.97
N GLY A 228 1.69 4.57 -19.93
CA GLY A 228 2.51 3.51 -19.37
C GLY A 228 1.71 2.31 -18.87
N ASN A 229 0.55 2.55 -18.25
CA ASN A 229 -0.32 1.47 -17.79
C ASN A 229 -0.85 0.60 -18.96
N ALA A 230 -1.14 1.22 -20.10
CA ALA A 230 -1.57 0.49 -21.30
C ALA A 230 -0.43 -0.35 -21.89
N ILE A 231 0.75 0.26 -22.04
CA ILE A 231 1.96 -0.41 -22.56
C ILE A 231 2.36 -1.58 -21.65
N ARG A 232 2.39 -1.35 -20.33
CA ARG A 232 2.69 -2.39 -19.36
C ARG A 232 1.73 -3.56 -19.45
N LYS A 233 0.42 -3.27 -19.54
CA LYS A 233 -0.62 -4.30 -19.65
C LYS A 233 -0.40 -5.19 -20.89
N GLU A 234 -0.07 -4.60 -22.03
CA GLU A 234 0.21 -5.36 -23.24
C GLU A 234 1.43 -6.26 -23.07
N LYS A 235 2.54 -5.72 -22.56
CA LYS A 235 3.78 -6.48 -22.31
C LYS A 235 3.57 -7.63 -21.30
N GLU A 236 2.83 -7.39 -20.22
CA GLU A 236 2.53 -8.43 -19.21
C GLU A 236 1.60 -9.53 -19.77
N ILE A 237 0.61 -9.16 -20.60
CA ILE A 237 -0.24 -10.15 -21.27
C ILE A 237 0.58 -11.01 -22.23
N GLU A 238 1.42 -10.38 -23.05
CA GLU A 238 2.27 -11.09 -24.00
C GLU A 238 3.27 -12.03 -23.31
N ALA A 239 3.88 -11.58 -22.20
CA ALA A 239 4.89 -12.35 -21.48
C ALA A 239 4.32 -13.50 -20.66
N TRP A 240 3.19 -13.27 -19.96
CA TRP A 240 2.72 -14.22 -18.95
C TRP A 240 1.44 -14.97 -19.34
N PHE A 241 0.61 -14.40 -20.20
CA PHE A 241 -0.67 -15.00 -20.55
C PHE A 241 -1.17 -14.56 -21.94
N PRO A 242 -0.46 -14.90 -23.03
CA PRO A 242 -0.79 -14.42 -24.38
C PRO A 242 -2.21 -14.76 -24.81
N VAL A 243 -2.75 -15.93 -24.42
CA VAL A 243 -4.13 -16.34 -24.71
C VAL A 243 -5.19 -15.39 -24.12
N PHE A 244 -4.83 -14.59 -23.10
CA PHE A 244 -5.76 -13.63 -22.47
C PHE A 244 -6.26 -12.56 -23.45
N ALA A 245 -5.44 -12.17 -24.42
CA ALA A 245 -5.82 -11.18 -25.42
C ALA A 245 -7.07 -11.60 -26.20
N ASP A 246 -7.14 -12.89 -26.58
CA ASP A 246 -8.18 -13.46 -27.44
C ASP A 246 -9.43 -13.91 -26.68
N MET A 247 -9.40 -13.86 -25.34
CA MET A 247 -10.53 -14.27 -24.52
C MET A 247 -11.69 -13.29 -24.58
N SER A 248 -12.93 -13.82 -24.60
CA SER A 248 -14.13 -13.01 -24.43
C SER A 248 -14.15 -12.32 -23.05
N LEU A 249 -14.85 -11.19 -22.92
CA LEU A 249 -15.02 -10.49 -21.63
C LEU A 249 -15.57 -11.42 -20.54
N PHE A 250 -16.52 -12.30 -20.90
CA PHE A 250 -17.07 -13.27 -19.95
C PHE A 250 -16.00 -14.22 -19.40
N ASN A 251 -15.15 -14.77 -20.28
CA ASN A 251 -14.06 -15.66 -19.89
C ASN A 251 -12.98 -14.94 -19.07
N LYS A 252 -12.67 -13.67 -19.39
CA LYS A 252 -11.78 -12.82 -18.60
C LYS A 252 -12.30 -12.60 -17.17
N CYS A 253 -13.60 -12.31 -17.03
CA CYS A 253 -14.24 -12.15 -15.74
C CYS A 253 -14.33 -13.48 -14.96
N LEU A 254 -14.61 -14.59 -15.63
CA LEU A 254 -14.66 -15.91 -15.01
C LEU A 254 -13.29 -16.33 -14.48
N LEU A 255 -12.25 -16.15 -15.28
CA LEU A 255 -10.88 -16.44 -14.89
C LEU A 255 -10.40 -15.60 -13.69
N SER A 256 -10.77 -14.31 -13.67
CA SER A 256 -10.49 -13.44 -12.53
C SER A 256 -11.16 -13.95 -11.25
N LYS A 257 -12.42 -14.39 -11.33
CA LYS A 257 -13.13 -14.98 -10.18
C LYS A 257 -12.54 -16.30 -9.73
N LEU A 258 -12.16 -17.18 -10.65
CA LEU A 258 -11.54 -18.47 -10.32
C LEU A 258 -10.19 -18.27 -9.63
N LYS A 259 -9.33 -17.38 -10.13
CA LYS A 259 -8.09 -17.02 -9.45
C LYS A 259 -8.30 -16.41 -8.05
N THR A 260 -9.39 -15.67 -7.85
CA THR A 260 -9.72 -15.12 -6.53
C THR A 260 -10.18 -16.22 -5.56
N LEU A 261 -10.86 -17.25 -6.07
CA LEU A 261 -11.28 -18.41 -5.27
C LEU A 261 -10.09 -19.31 -4.91
N ASP A 262 -9.16 -19.55 -5.83
CA ASP A 262 -7.92 -20.28 -5.56
C ASP A 262 -7.03 -19.60 -4.49
N PHE A 263 -7.12 -18.26 -4.38
CA PHE A 263 -6.44 -17.51 -3.32
C PHE A 263 -7.06 -17.70 -1.93
N THR A 264 -8.33 -18.08 -1.83
CA THR A 264 -9.00 -18.37 -0.54
C THR A 264 -8.74 -19.78 -0.01
N ASP A 265 -8.33 -20.71 -0.87
CA ASP A 265 -7.92 -22.07 -0.49
C ASP A 265 -6.42 -22.18 -0.15
N PHE A 266 -5.74 -21.07 0.08
CA PHE A 266 -4.32 -21.00 0.38
C PHE A 266 -4.04 -21.56 1.79
N CYS A 267 -4.10 -22.90 1.91
CA CYS A 267 -3.54 -23.65 3.02
C CYS A 267 -2.02 -23.73 2.84
N PRO A 268 -1.20 -23.37 3.85
CA PRO A 268 0.28 -23.33 3.73
C PRO A 268 0.95 -24.66 3.37
N ILE A 269 0.18 -25.75 3.30
CA ILE A 269 0.69 -27.12 3.04
C ILE A 269 1.06 -27.35 1.56
N PHE A 270 0.52 -26.57 0.60
CA PHE A 270 0.81 -26.75 -0.82
C PHE A 270 2.17 -26.17 -1.26
N TRP A 271 2.71 -25.23 -0.53
CA TRP A 271 4.01 -24.60 -0.83
C TRP A 271 5.23 -25.51 -0.60
N TYR A 272 5.06 -26.58 0.17
CA TYR A 272 6.19 -27.46 0.52
C TYR A 272 6.56 -28.44 -0.63
N ASN A 273 5.66 -28.78 -1.53
CA ASN A 273 5.91 -29.74 -2.60
C ASN A 273 6.39 -29.10 -3.92
N ASP A 274 6.01 -27.84 -4.22
CA ASP A 274 6.45 -27.15 -5.43
C ASP A 274 7.86 -26.53 -5.31
N CYS A 275 8.37 -26.31 -4.09
CA CYS A 275 9.73 -25.83 -3.87
C CYS A 275 10.83 -26.79 -4.35
N LYS A 276 10.55 -28.09 -4.55
CA LYS A 276 11.54 -29.03 -5.10
C LYS A 276 11.73 -28.91 -6.61
N ASP A 277 10.74 -28.41 -7.34
CA ASP A 277 10.84 -28.14 -8.79
C ASP A 277 11.30 -26.73 -9.10
N PHE A 278 11.26 -25.80 -8.14
CA PHE A 278 11.68 -24.41 -8.30
C PHE A 278 13.22 -24.24 -8.43
N ASP A 279 13.98 -25.16 -7.88
CA ASP A 279 15.46 -25.13 -7.99
C ASP A 279 15.97 -25.47 -9.42
N LYS A 280 15.14 -26.08 -10.25
CA LYS A 280 15.47 -26.34 -11.67
C LYS A 280 15.23 -25.11 -12.58
N ASN A 281 14.43 -24.16 -12.16
CA ASN A 281 14.09 -22.97 -12.96
C ASN A 281 14.86 -21.70 -12.56
N LYS A 282 15.80 -21.77 -11.61
CA LYS A 282 16.66 -20.63 -11.25
C LYS A 282 17.48 -20.08 -12.42
N SER A 283 17.81 -20.91 -13.40
CA SER A 283 18.50 -20.45 -14.60
C SER A 283 17.64 -19.56 -15.51
N PHE A 284 16.33 -19.73 -15.49
CA PHE A 284 15.40 -18.97 -16.33
C PHE A 284 15.17 -17.53 -15.81
N PHE A 285 15.15 -17.35 -14.48
CA PHE A 285 14.96 -16.03 -13.86
C PHE A 285 16.20 -15.14 -13.94
N LEU A 286 17.39 -15.72 -13.94
CA LEU A 286 18.64 -14.96 -14.08
C LEU A 286 18.86 -14.47 -15.52
N GLU A 287 18.38 -15.18 -16.53
CA GLU A 287 18.46 -14.74 -17.92
C GLU A 287 17.50 -13.59 -18.25
N PHE A 288 16.41 -13.44 -17.52
CA PHE A 288 15.42 -12.39 -17.74
C PHE A 288 15.82 -11.03 -17.15
N SER A 289 16.63 -11.03 -16.08
CA SER A 289 17.16 -9.82 -15.44
C SER A 289 18.18 -9.06 -16.31
N TYR A 290 18.75 -9.68 -17.34
CA TYR A 290 19.75 -9.07 -18.23
C TYR A 290 19.19 -8.51 -19.54
N ARG A 291 17.90 -8.61 -19.81
CA ARG A 291 17.32 -8.17 -21.09
C ARG A 291 16.36 -6.97 -21.02
N PHE A 292 16.23 -6.32 -19.84
CA PHE A 292 15.42 -5.10 -19.73
C PHE A 292 16.15 -3.99 -18.99
#